data_b3e9443b922cda2c09ed3db2c3167705
#
_entry.id   b3e9443b922cda2c09ed3db2c3167705
#
_cell.length_a   1.000
_cell.length_b   1.000
_cell.length_c   1.000
_cell.angle_alpha   90.00
_cell.angle_beta   90.00
_cell.angle_gamma   90.00
#
_symmetry.space_group_name_H-M   'P 1'
#
loop_
_entity.id
_entity.type
_entity.pdbx_description
1 polymer ?
#
loop_
_entity_poly.entity_id
_entity_poly.type
_entity_poly.pdbx_seq_one_letter_code
_entity_poly.pdbx_strand_id
1 'polypeptide(L)'
;MNRLGKIGTVPVFFIALMGCAWVQPVVNVYSSMGEKDLRRLVAEFERRQGVKVNLWRSGKNRILERVLREARAGRHEVDVIHNPAPEMEALHNEKLLRRVDSPRLAELIPQAVAPHREWAGPRVYIFVQAYNTTKVKQDELPRSYSDLLDPRWKGRIAIEGKEQEWFFTLVQAMGEAPGLKFFRALAANGMQVRLGNALLTNLVVAGDVPFALTLYSYLPEQQRRAGAPVNWIALKPTIAATDAVGIAARAPHPREAALFYDFMFGEGQALMAEMGHVISHRRNAAELARYELTFIDPAAVLRDYDRWTKIFEDTIHNRQ
;
A
#
# COMPACT_ATOMS: atom_id res chain seq x y z
N MET A 1 44.14 -79.82 32.64
CA MET A 1 42.84 -79.26 33.12
C MET A 1 42.79 -77.81 32.75
N ASN A 2 42.19 -77.55 31.63
CA ASN A 2 42.05 -76.19 31.02
C ASN A 2 40.63 -75.65 31.25
N ARG A 3 40.50 -74.54 31.93
CA ARG A 3 39.26 -73.81 32.02
C ARG A 3 39.32 -72.67 31.02
N LEU A 4 38.56 -72.77 29.96
CA LEU A 4 38.26 -71.67 28.97
C LEU A 4 37.19 -70.74 29.57
N GLY A 5 37.59 -69.47 29.80
CA GLY A 5 36.66 -68.42 30.20
C GLY A 5 35.83 -68.01 29.01
N LYS A 6 34.50 -67.92 29.22
CA LYS A 6 33.53 -67.33 28.21
C LYS A 6 33.62 -65.80 28.23
N ILE A 7 34.01 -65.19 27.11
CA ILE A 7 33.93 -63.74 26.87
C ILE A 7 32.51 -63.47 26.52
N GLY A 8 31.78 -62.73 27.36
CA GLY A 8 30.43 -62.23 27.09
C GLY A 8 30.50 -60.99 26.18
N THR A 9 29.93 -61.11 25.04
CA THR A 9 29.72 -59.99 24.12
C THR A 9 28.56 -59.10 24.63
N VAL A 10 28.86 -57.87 25.02
CA VAL A 10 27.85 -56.86 25.34
C VAL A 10 27.40 -56.17 24.03
N PRO A 11 26.09 -56.19 23.69
CA PRO A 11 25.64 -55.47 22.51
C PRO A 11 25.63 -53.95 22.76
N VAL A 12 26.45 -53.22 22.02
CA VAL A 12 26.43 -51.76 22.00
C VAL A 12 25.21 -51.31 21.15
N PHE A 13 24.17 -50.83 21.81
CA PHE A 13 23.04 -50.20 21.15
C PHE A 13 23.49 -48.80 20.63
N PHE A 14 23.70 -48.67 19.35
CA PHE A 14 23.84 -47.39 18.69
C PHE A 14 22.46 -46.72 18.61
N ILE A 15 22.18 -45.78 19.51
CA ILE A 15 21.03 -44.86 19.37
C ILE A 15 21.40 -43.85 18.28
N ALA A 16 20.91 -44.08 17.06
CA ALA A 16 20.96 -43.09 16.00
C ALA A 16 20.04 -41.91 16.38
N LEU A 17 20.65 -40.85 16.91
CA LEU A 17 19.99 -39.54 17.01
C LEU A 17 19.68 -39.06 15.57
N MET A 18 18.49 -39.38 15.09
CA MET A 18 17.93 -38.70 13.91
C MET A 18 17.77 -37.21 14.29
N GLY A 19 18.75 -36.42 13.96
CA GLY A 19 18.66 -34.97 13.98
C GLY A 19 17.54 -34.55 13.01
N CYS A 20 16.36 -34.26 13.52
CA CYS A 20 15.37 -33.53 12.75
C CYS A 20 16.02 -32.20 12.32
N ALA A 21 16.45 -32.11 11.08
CA ALA A 21 16.82 -30.84 10.49
C ALA A 21 15.56 -29.94 10.59
N TRP A 22 15.59 -28.98 11.49
CA TRP A 22 14.53 -27.96 11.60
C TRP A 22 14.55 -27.14 10.30
N VAL A 23 13.65 -27.45 9.38
CA VAL A 23 13.42 -26.57 8.23
C VAL A 23 12.77 -25.32 8.80
N GLN A 24 13.49 -24.20 8.72
CA GLN A 24 12.94 -22.92 9.17
C GLN A 24 11.65 -22.61 8.39
N PRO A 25 10.53 -22.33 9.07
CA PRO A 25 9.29 -22.00 8.40
C PRO A 25 9.45 -20.71 7.58
N VAL A 26 8.83 -20.68 6.41
CA VAL A 26 8.97 -19.57 5.46
C VAL A 26 7.61 -19.09 4.99
N VAL A 27 7.51 -17.79 4.62
CA VAL A 27 6.37 -17.20 3.93
C VAL A 27 6.86 -16.36 2.76
N ASN A 28 6.25 -16.53 1.60
CA ASN A 28 6.57 -15.79 0.37
C ASN A 28 5.63 -14.58 0.26
N VAL A 29 6.18 -13.37 0.34
CA VAL A 29 5.41 -12.12 0.34
C VAL A 29 5.74 -11.28 -0.88
N TYR A 30 4.71 -10.93 -1.66
CA TYR A 30 4.82 -9.93 -2.72
C TYR A 30 4.20 -8.62 -2.23
N SER A 31 4.96 -7.50 -2.28
CA SER A 31 4.50 -6.23 -1.74
C SER A 31 4.92 -5.03 -2.58
N SER A 32 4.00 -4.07 -2.75
CA SER A 32 4.26 -2.76 -3.36
C SER A 32 4.58 -1.67 -2.34
N MET A 33 4.54 -1.96 -1.05
CA MET A 33 4.86 -1.01 0.01
C MET A 33 6.28 -0.42 -0.14
N GLY A 34 6.49 0.79 0.34
CA GLY A 34 7.81 1.43 0.39
C GLY A 34 8.84 0.56 1.11
N GLU A 35 10.02 0.40 0.51
CA GLU A 35 11.01 -0.59 0.94
C GLU A 35 11.45 -0.42 2.40
N LYS A 36 11.70 0.82 2.83
CA LYS A 36 12.14 1.13 4.19
C LYS A 36 11.15 0.62 5.25
N ASP A 37 9.88 0.96 5.07
CA ASP A 37 8.83 0.61 6.03
C ASP A 37 8.52 -0.89 5.98
N LEU A 38 8.50 -1.47 4.77
CA LEU A 38 8.29 -2.90 4.58
C LEU A 38 9.37 -3.75 5.24
N ARG A 39 10.65 -3.38 5.09
CA ARG A 39 11.77 -4.08 5.76
C ARG A 39 11.65 -4.05 7.28
N ARG A 40 11.17 -2.94 7.86
CA ARG A 40 10.93 -2.82 9.30
C ARG A 40 9.82 -3.76 9.76
N LEU A 41 8.72 -3.86 8.99
CA LEU A 41 7.63 -4.80 9.27
C LEU A 41 8.10 -6.26 9.17
N VAL A 42 8.82 -6.60 8.12
CA VAL A 42 9.37 -7.95 7.91
C VAL A 42 10.31 -8.35 9.05
N ALA A 43 11.25 -7.49 9.42
CA ALA A 43 12.20 -7.77 10.51
C ALA A 43 11.48 -8.02 11.84
N GLU A 44 10.43 -7.24 12.14
CA GLU A 44 9.65 -7.43 13.38
C GLU A 44 8.83 -8.72 13.34
N PHE A 45 8.24 -9.05 12.20
CA PHE A 45 7.53 -10.32 12.00
C PHE A 45 8.48 -11.53 12.20
N GLU A 46 9.63 -11.54 11.51
CA GLU A 46 10.64 -12.60 11.63
C GLU A 46 11.10 -12.77 13.08
N ARG A 47 11.36 -11.65 13.75
CA ARG A 47 11.79 -11.66 15.17
C ARG A 47 10.73 -12.25 16.12
N ARG A 48 9.44 -11.96 15.87
CA ARG A 48 8.35 -12.42 16.74
C ARG A 48 7.92 -13.85 16.47
N GLN A 49 7.85 -14.21 15.20
CA GLN A 49 7.23 -15.47 14.78
C GLN A 49 8.26 -16.57 14.48
N GLY A 50 9.54 -16.22 14.34
CA GLY A 50 10.57 -17.19 13.94
C GLY A 50 10.38 -17.73 12.51
N VAL A 51 9.52 -17.07 11.71
CA VAL A 51 9.23 -17.41 10.31
C VAL A 51 10.03 -16.51 9.40
N LYS A 52 10.76 -17.08 8.44
CA LYS A 52 11.52 -16.32 7.45
C LYS A 52 10.60 -15.77 6.36
N VAL A 53 10.81 -14.51 5.96
CA VAL A 53 10.06 -13.88 4.87
C VAL A 53 10.90 -13.85 3.59
N ASN A 54 10.45 -14.57 2.56
CA ASN A 54 10.95 -14.43 1.21
C ASN A 54 10.22 -13.25 0.55
N LEU A 55 10.83 -12.08 0.60
CA LEU A 55 10.22 -10.85 0.13
C LEU A 55 10.55 -10.57 -1.32
N TRP A 56 9.51 -10.40 -2.15
CA TRP A 56 9.64 -9.78 -3.45
C TRP A 56 8.88 -8.44 -3.48
N ARG A 57 9.65 -7.35 -3.55
CA ARG A 57 9.12 -5.99 -3.62
C ARG A 57 9.15 -5.48 -5.05
N SER A 58 8.01 -4.94 -5.54
CA SER A 58 7.93 -4.33 -6.87
C SER A 58 6.83 -3.25 -6.92
N GLY A 59 6.63 -2.63 -8.08
CA GLY A 59 5.49 -1.73 -8.31
C GLY A 59 4.17 -2.50 -8.43
N LYS A 60 3.05 -1.82 -8.13
CA LYS A 60 1.72 -2.41 -8.03
C LYS A 60 1.32 -3.26 -9.26
N ASN A 61 1.49 -2.72 -10.47
CA ASN A 61 1.13 -3.42 -11.71
C ASN A 61 2.00 -4.67 -11.94
N ARG A 62 3.31 -4.59 -11.63
CA ARG A 62 4.23 -5.74 -11.78
C ARG A 62 3.88 -6.88 -10.83
N ILE A 63 3.37 -6.57 -9.63
CA ILE A 63 2.89 -7.59 -8.70
C ILE A 63 1.68 -8.29 -9.29
N LEU A 64 0.66 -7.53 -9.71
CA LEU A 64 -0.54 -8.07 -10.37
C LEU A 64 -0.16 -8.96 -11.57
N GLU A 65 0.63 -8.44 -12.50
CA GLU A 65 1.08 -9.17 -13.69
C GLU A 65 1.83 -10.47 -13.34
N ARG A 66 2.68 -10.44 -12.31
CA ARG A 66 3.43 -11.61 -11.88
C ARG A 66 2.51 -12.68 -11.33
N VAL A 67 1.60 -12.33 -10.43
CA VAL A 67 0.64 -13.27 -9.84
C VAL A 67 -0.24 -13.91 -10.92
N LEU A 68 -0.76 -13.10 -11.85
CA LEU A 68 -1.56 -13.58 -12.98
C LEU A 68 -0.76 -14.54 -13.88
N ARG A 69 0.47 -14.20 -14.21
CA ARG A 69 1.36 -15.03 -15.04
C ARG A 69 1.72 -16.34 -14.35
N GLU A 70 2.04 -16.32 -13.07
CA GLU A 70 2.33 -17.53 -12.29
C GLU A 70 1.11 -18.45 -12.24
N ALA A 71 -0.07 -17.89 -11.97
CA ALA A 71 -1.33 -18.65 -11.93
C ALA A 71 -1.65 -19.30 -13.28
N ARG A 72 -1.52 -18.56 -14.40
CA ARG A 72 -1.72 -19.11 -15.76
C ARG A 72 -0.74 -20.22 -16.11
N ALA A 73 0.46 -20.16 -15.55
CA ALA A 73 1.51 -21.20 -15.71
C ALA A 73 1.35 -22.38 -14.71
N GLY A 74 0.27 -22.40 -13.90
CA GLY A 74 0.05 -23.42 -12.88
C GLY A 74 1.04 -23.36 -11.71
N ARG A 75 1.78 -22.25 -11.57
CA ARG A 75 2.73 -22.02 -10.48
C ARG A 75 2.06 -21.18 -9.40
N HIS A 76 2.26 -21.58 -8.15
CA HIS A 76 1.70 -20.91 -6.97
C HIS A 76 2.82 -20.65 -6.00
N GLU A 77 3.59 -19.57 -6.25
CA GLU A 77 4.81 -19.26 -5.52
C GLU A 77 4.55 -18.32 -4.33
N VAL A 78 3.54 -17.44 -4.43
CA VAL A 78 3.22 -16.45 -3.42
C VAL A 78 2.26 -16.98 -2.37
N ASP A 79 2.52 -16.59 -1.12
CA ASP A 79 1.62 -16.86 0.02
C ASP A 79 0.75 -15.66 0.34
N VAL A 80 1.36 -14.48 0.47
CA VAL A 80 0.68 -13.24 0.85
C VAL A 80 0.98 -12.14 -0.18
N ILE A 81 -0.07 -11.46 -0.60
CA ILE A 81 0.00 -10.34 -1.53
C ILE A 81 -0.42 -9.07 -0.78
N HIS A 82 0.44 -8.05 -0.85
CA HIS A 82 0.20 -6.72 -0.29
C HIS A 82 0.30 -5.68 -1.40
N ASN A 83 -0.84 -5.18 -1.85
CA ASN A 83 -0.96 -4.28 -3.00
C ASN A 83 -2.11 -3.29 -2.77
N PRO A 84 -2.26 -2.19 -3.52
CA PRO A 84 -3.46 -1.36 -3.44
C PRO A 84 -4.75 -2.14 -3.74
N ALA A 85 -5.85 -1.66 -3.19
CA ALA A 85 -7.14 -2.35 -3.24
C ALA A 85 -7.65 -2.66 -4.67
N PRO A 86 -7.49 -1.79 -5.70
CA PRO A 86 -7.92 -2.13 -7.06
C PRO A 86 -7.20 -3.35 -7.65
N GLU A 87 -5.89 -3.47 -7.44
CA GLU A 87 -5.12 -4.63 -7.91
C GLU A 87 -5.50 -5.90 -7.15
N MET A 88 -5.86 -5.78 -5.86
CA MET A 88 -6.36 -6.92 -5.08
C MET A 88 -7.77 -7.33 -5.51
N GLU A 89 -8.62 -6.37 -5.88
CA GLU A 89 -9.93 -6.64 -6.46
C GLU A 89 -9.83 -7.35 -7.82
N ALA A 90 -8.82 -7.00 -8.64
CA ALA A 90 -8.53 -7.72 -9.86
C ALA A 90 -8.15 -9.20 -9.58
N LEU A 91 -7.35 -9.46 -8.54
CA LEU A 91 -7.02 -10.83 -8.13
C LEU A 91 -8.22 -11.59 -7.56
N HIS A 92 -9.14 -10.90 -6.87
CA HIS A 92 -10.42 -11.47 -6.44
C HIS A 92 -11.25 -11.95 -7.65
N ASN A 93 -11.43 -11.10 -8.65
CA ASN A 93 -12.17 -11.43 -9.86
C ASN A 93 -11.60 -12.65 -10.60
N GLU A 94 -10.28 -12.83 -10.55
CA GLU A 94 -9.58 -14.01 -11.09
C GLU A 94 -9.56 -15.22 -10.15
N LYS A 95 -10.22 -15.14 -8.97
CA LYS A 95 -10.28 -16.20 -7.94
C LYS A 95 -8.91 -16.64 -7.43
N LEU A 96 -7.96 -15.71 -7.36
CA LEU A 96 -6.60 -15.96 -6.92
C LEU A 96 -6.35 -15.66 -5.45
N LEU A 97 -7.36 -15.16 -4.75
CA LEU A 97 -7.34 -14.93 -3.31
C LEU A 97 -8.27 -15.91 -2.60
N ARG A 98 -7.99 -16.16 -1.33
CA ARG A 98 -8.90 -16.95 -0.47
C ARG A 98 -9.57 -16.04 0.55
N ARG A 99 -10.77 -16.40 0.96
CA ARG A 99 -11.46 -15.79 2.08
C ARG A 99 -10.68 -16.00 3.38
N VAL A 100 -10.57 -14.94 4.18
CA VAL A 100 -9.91 -14.96 5.49
C VAL A 100 -10.91 -14.56 6.56
N ASP A 101 -11.11 -15.43 7.54
CA ASP A 101 -11.97 -15.18 8.70
C ASP A 101 -11.10 -14.93 9.94
N SER A 102 -10.38 -13.81 9.95
CA SER A 102 -9.59 -13.36 11.10
C SER A 102 -10.44 -12.49 12.04
N PRO A 103 -10.38 -12.66 13.37
CA PRO A 103 -11.04 -11.79 14.32
C PRO A 103 -10.54 -10.33 14.23
N ARG A 104 -9.31 -10.11 13.74
CA ARG A 104 -8.73 -8.77 13.52
C ARG A 104 -9.57 -7.91 12.56
N LEU A 105 -10.29 -8.53 11.62
CA LEU A 105 -11.14 -7.78 10.68
C LEU A 105 -12.28 -7.02 11.37
N ALA A 106 -12.76 -7.50 12.52
CA ALA A 106 -13.77 -6.81 13.31
C ALA A 106 -13.24 -5.52 13.97
N GLU A 107 -11.93 -5.36 14.07
CA GLU A 107 -11.28 -4.18 14.64
C GLU A 107 -11.07 -3.06 13.60
N LEU A 108 -11.34 -3.31 12.32
CA LEU A 108 -11.09 -2.36 11.23
C LEU A 108 -12.33 -1.48 10.94
N ILE A 109 -12.08 -0.32 10.33
CA ILE A 109 -13.17 0.48 9.74
C ILE A 109 -13.82 -0.31 8.58
N PRO A 110 -15.13 -0.15 8.32
CA PRO A 110 -15.81 -0.91 7.28
C PRO A 110 -15.18 -0.78 5.90
N GLN A 111 -14.68 0.38 5.53
CA GLN A 111 -14.06 0.67 4.23
C GLN A 111 -12.74 -0.08 3.99
N ALA A 112 -12.14 -0.60 5.05
CA ALA A 112 -10.88 -1.36 4.96
C ALA A 112 -11.11 -2.87 4.80
N VAL A 113 -12.33 -3.35 4.80
CA VAL A 113 -12.65 -4.79 4.66
C VAL A 113 -13.48 -5.01 3.41
N ALA A 114 -12.94 -5.77 2.46
CA ALA A 114 -13.71 -6.14 1.26
C ALA A 114 -14.96 -6.96 1.63
N PRO A 115 -16.11 -6.76 0.98
CA PRO A 115 -17.34 -7.51 1.27
C PRO A 115 -17.16 -9.03 1.18
N HIS A 116 -16.35 -9.51 0.24
CA HIS A 116 -16.01 -10.93 0.06
C HIS A 116 -14.96 -11.46 1.06
N ARG A 117 -14.31 -10.59 1.84
CA ARG A 117 -13.28 -10.92 2.86
C ARG A 117 -12.04 -11.66 2.32
N GLU A 118 -11.70 -11.49 1.05
CA GLU A 118 -10.47 -12.06 0.48
C GLU A 118 -9.27 -11.14 0.61
N TRP A 119 -9.52 -9.85 0.88
CA TRP A 119 -8.51 -8.90 1.27
C TRP A 119 -9.06 -7.89 2.30
N ALA A 120 -8.14 -7.31 3.06
CA ALA A 120 -8.40 -6.19 3.94
C ALA A 120 -7.20 -5.24 3.95
N GLY A 121 -7.45 -3.96 4.26
CA GLY A 121 -6.44 -2.91 4.27
C GLY A 121 -5.93 -2.59 5.67
N PRO A 122 -4.66 -2.80 6.00
CA PRO A 122 -4.13 -2.45 7.32
C PRO A 122 -3.98 -0.95 7.55
N ARG A 123 -3.96 -0.14 6.49
CA ARG A 123 -3.82 1.32 6.56
C ARG A 123 -4.66 2.05 5.53
N VAL A 124 -4.85 3.35 5.77
CA VAL A 124 -5.56 4.27 4.88
C VAL A 124 -4.54 5.22 4.26
N TYR A 125 -4.59 5.38 2.96
CA TYR A 125 -3.95 6.47 2.25
C TYR A 125 -4.91 7.65 2.18
N ILE A 126 -4.54 8.77 2.77
CA ILE A 126 -5.24 10.04 2.57
C ILE A 126 -4.43 10.83 1.55
N PHE A 127 -5.05 11.17 0.42
CA PHE A 127 -4.43 12.02 -0.57
C PHE A 127 -4.50 13.47 -0.12
N VAL A 128 -3.34 14.08 0.03
CA VAL A 128 -3.18 15.44 0.52
C VAL A 128 -2.42 16.31 -0.48
N GLN A 129 -2.52 17.61 -0.28
CA GLN A 129 -1.77 18.60 -1.01
C GLN A 129 -0.59 19.04 -0.14
N ALA A 130 0.63 18.71 -0.57
CA ALA A 130 1.84 19.06 0.16
C ALA A 130 2.49 20.33 -0.43
N TYR A 131 3.09 21.13 0.41
CA TYR A 131 3.75 22.37 -0.01
C TYR A 131 5.06 22.60 0.74
N ASN A 132 5.99 23.28 0.07
CA ASN A 132 7.21 23.75 0.71
C ASN A 132 6.92 25.04 1.49
N THR A 133 7.18 25.04 2.80
CA THR A 133 6.85 26.15 3.71
C THR A 133 7.70 27.39 3.50
N THR A 134 8.81 27.30 2.74
CA THR A 134 9.63 28.46 2.34
C THR A 134 9.19 29.09 1.02
N LYS A 135 8.39 28.35 0.20
CA LYS A 135 7.92 28.78 -1.13
C LYS A 135 6.45 29.19 -1.16
N VAL A 136 5.66 28.66 -0.23
CA VAL A 136 4.22 28.93 -0.11
C VAL A 136 3.93 29.31 1.34
N LYS A 137 3.39 30.51 1.52
CA LYS A 137 3.00 30.99 2.86
C LYS A 137 1.61 30.45 3.24
N GLN A 138 1.32 30.44 4.53
CA GLN A 138 0.06 29.90 5.04
C GLN A 138 -1.17 30.69 4.57
N ASP A 139 -1.06 31.98 4.37
CA ASP A 139 -2.13 32.85 3.85
C ASP A 139 -2.34 32.72 2.33
N GLU A 140 -1.39 32.11 1.61
CA GLU A 140 -1.49 31.81 0.19
C GLU A 140 -2.19 30.47 -0.09
N LEU A 141 -2.38 29.62 0.94
CA LEU A 141 -2.90 28.26 0.76
C LEU A 141 -4.31 28.26 0.15
N PRO A 142 -4.57 27.35 -0.81
CA PRO A 142 -5.90 27.18 -1.38
C PRO A 142 -6.86 26.60 -0.33
N ARG A 143 -8.12 27.03 -0.36
CA ARG A 143 -9.20 26.50 0.49
C ARG A 143 -10.07 25.49 -0.24
N SER A 144 -9.99 25.49 -1.56
CA SER A 144 -10.72 24.59 -2.44
C SER A 144 -9.86 24.22 -3.66
N TYR A 145 -10.26 23.19 -4.39
CA TYR A 145 -9.61 22.84 -5.67
C TYR A 145 -9.72 23.98 -6.71
N SER A 146 -10.83 24.74 -6.73
CA SER A 146 -10.99 25.86 -7.66
C SER A 146 -9.97 26.97 -7.46
N ASP A 147 -9.48 27.18 -6.23
CA ASP A 147 -8.47 28.21 -5.95
C ASP A 147 -7.13 27.92 -6.64
N LEU A 148 -6.87 26.65 -7.00
CA LEU A 148 -5.68 26.23 -7.74
C LEU A 148 -5.67 26.72 -9.20
N LEU A 149 -6.79 27.22 -9.69
CA LEU A 149 -6.88 27.82 -11.02
C LEU A 149 -6.47 29.30 -11.05
N ASP A 150 -6.27 29.94 -9.89
CA ASP A 150 -5.78 31.31 -9.79
C ASP A 150 -4.40 31.42 -10.48
N PRO A 151 -4.16 32.48 -11.28
CA PRO A 151 -2.90 32.70 -11.99
C PRO A 151 -1.64 32.68 -11.10
N ARG A 152 -1.75 32.95 -9.80
CA ARG A 152 -0.62 32.82 -8.84
C ARG A 152 -0.07 31.43 -8.76
N TRP A 153 -0.85 30.39 -9.10
CA TRP A 153 -0.43 29.00 -9.12
C TRP A 153 0.18 28.53 -10.44
N LYS A 154 0.24 29.41 -11.44
CA LYS A 154 0.76 29.05 -12.77
C LYS A 154 2.18 28.50 -12.70
N GLY A 155 2.35 27.25 -13.16
CA GLY A 155 3.63 26.53 -13.15
C GLY A 155 4.14 26.10 -11.77
N ARG A 156 3.40 26.36 -10.69
CA ARG A 156 3.82 26.06 -9.31
C ARG A 156 3.30 24.72 -8.77
N ILE A 157 2.42 24.06 -9.51
CA ILE A 157 1.75 22.82 -9.09
C ILE A 157 2.36 21.64 -9.84
N ALA A 158 2.60 20.54 -9.12
CA ALA A 158 2.90 19.26 -9.73
C ALA A 158 1.93 18.17 -9.24
N ILE A 159 1.68 17.18 -10.12
CA ILE A 159 0.88 15.98 -9.82
C ILE A 159 1.73 14.72 -9.99
N GLU A 160 1.44 13.67 -9.22
CA GLU A 160 1.96 12.33 -9.49
C GLU A 160 1.23 11.72 -10.70
N GLY A 161 2.00 11.27 -11.69
CA GLY A 161 1.48 10.90 -13.02
C GLY A 161 0.92 9.49 -13.14
N LYS A 162 0.68 8.77 -12.02
CA LYS A 162 0.13 7.40 -12.01
C LYS A 162 -1.05 7.23 -11.05
N GLU A 163 -1.62 8.34 -10.58
CA GLU A 163 -2.74 8.33 -9.62
C GLU A 163 -4.10 8.42 -10.35
N GLN A 164 -4.34 7.50 -11.31
CA GLN A 164 -5.58 7.45 -12.09
C GLN A 164 -6.80 7.26 -11.19
N GLU A 165 -6.70 6.42 -10.16
CA GLU A 165 -7.79 6.11 -9.24
C GLU A 165 -8.21 7.35 -8.43
N TRP A 166 -7.24 8.15 -7.99
CA TRP A 166 -7.49 9.43 -7.33
C TRP A 166 -8.16 10.41 -8.29
N PHE A 167 -7.62 10.55 -9.50
CA PHE A 167 -8.19 11.42 -10.54
C PHE A 167 -9.65 11.04 -10.85
N PHE A 168 -9.90 9.77 -11.11
CA PHE A 168 -11.23 9.23 -11.34
C PHE A 168 -12.19 9.61 -10.21
N THR A 169 -11.81 9.29 -8.96
CA THR A 169 -12.67 9.51 -7.80
C THR A 169 -12.94 10.98 -7.55
N LEU A 170 -11.94 11.84 -7.73
CA LEU A 170 -12.12 13.30 -7.61
C LEU A 170 -13.02 13.87 -8.71
N VAL A 171 -12.83 13.42 -9.96
CA VAL A 171 -13.69 13.84 -11.08
C VAL A 171 -15.13 13.42 -10.84
N GLN A 172 -15.38 12.19 -10.35
CA GLN A 172 -16.72 11.73 -10.00
C GLN A 172 -17.34 12.57 -8.87
N ALA A 173 -16.57 12.86 -7.82
CA ALA A 173 -17.03 13.66 -6.70
C ALA A 173 -17.37 15.12 -7.08
N MET A 174 -16.69 15.67 -8.08
CA MET A 174 -16.99 17.00 -8.65
C MET A 174 -18.13 16.98 -9.66
N GLY A 175 -18.54 15.79 -10.12
CA GLY A 175 -19.30 15.58 -11.35
C GLY A 175 -18.38 15.50 -12.57
N GLU A 176 -18.62 14.56 -13.49
CA GLU A 176 -17.68 14.25 -14.57
C GLU A 176 -17.32 15.48 -15.43
N ALA A 177 -18.30 16.19 -15.95
CA ALA A 177 -18.04 17.34 -16.83
C ALA A 177 -17.33 18.51 -16.11
N PRO A 178 -17.78 18.96 -14.92
CA PRO A 178 -17.05 19.98 -14.14
C PRO A 178 -15.65 19.52 -13.71
N GLY A 179 -15.48 18.28 -13.27
CA GLY A 179 -14.18 17.75 -12.87
C GLY A 179 -13.18 17.70 -14.01
N LEU A 180 -13.58 17.22 -15.19
CA LEU A 180 -12.72 17.23 -16.37
C LEU A 180 -12.39 18.66 -16.84
N LYS A 181 -13.35 19.60 -16.73
CA LYS A 181 -13.09 21.02 -17.01
C LYS A 181 -12.03 21.58 -16.06
N PHE A 182 -12.13 21.26 -14.78
CA PHE A 182 -11.15 21.66 -13.76
C PHE A 182 -9.74 21.18 -14.11
N PHE A 183 -9.55 19.89 -14.39
CA PHE A 183 -8.23 19.34 -14.69
C PHE A 183 -7.64 19.89 -16.00
N ARG A 184 -8.47 20.12 -17.02
CA ARG A 184 -8.02 20.77 -18.27
C ARG A 184 -7.54 22.19 -18.01
N ALA A 185 -8.23 22.94 -17.15
CA ALA A 185 -7.83 24.29 -16.77
C ALA A 185 -6.54 24.28 -15.94
N LEU A 186 -6.40 23.31 -15.04
CA LEU A 186 -5.19 23.14 -14.22
C LEU A 186 -3.97 22.78 -15.08
N ALA A 187 -4.13 21.89 -16.07
CA ALA A 187 -3.10 21.58 -17.05
C ALA A 187 -2.69 22.81 -17.87
N ALA A 188 -3.69 23.60 -18.35
CA ALA A 188 -3.45 24.86 -19.07
C ALA A 188 -2.77 25.93 -18.18
N ASN A 189 -2.93 25.84 -16.85
CA ASN A 189 -2.22 26.69 -15.89
C ASN A 189 -0.77 26.20 -15.62
N GLY A 190 -0.25 25.27 -16.42
CA GLY A 190 1.13 24.82 -16.37
C GLY A 190 1.42 23.81 -15.23
N MET A 191 0.43 23.01 -14.86
CA MET A 191 0.65 21.89 -13.92
C MET A 191 1.68 20.92 -14.50
N GLN A 192 2.65 20.54 -13.67
CA GLN A 192 3.75 19.64 -14.04
C GLN A 192 3.42 18.22 -13.63
N VAL A 193 3.84 17.24 -14.43
CA VAL A 193 3.73 15.81 -14.07
C VAL A 193 5.05 15.28 -13.58
N ARG A 194 5.04 14.52 -12.49
CA ARG A 194 6.21 13.82 -11.93
C ARG A 194 5.85 12.36 -11.69
N LEU A 195 6.80 11.46 -11.91
CA LEU A 195 6.57 10.03 -11.75
C LEU A 195 7.23 9.53 -10.47
N GLY A 196 6.42 9.08 -9.54
CA GLY A 196 6.82 8.52 -8.25
C GLY A 196 6.60 9.47 -7.08
N ASN A 197 5.76 9.03 -6.14
CA ASN A 197 5.41 9.80 -4.94
C ASN A 197 6.64 10.20 -4.10
N ALA A 198 7.63 9.31 -3.98
CA ALA A 198 8.88 9.62 -3.27
C ALA A 198 9.68 10.74 -3.95
N LEU A 199 9.78 10.71 -5.29
CA LEU A 199 10.44 11.77 -6.05
C LEU A 199 9.70 13.10 -5.88
N LEU A 200 8.37 13.10 -6.05
CA LEU A 200 7.56 14.31 -5.91
C LEU A 200 7.68 14.90 -4.50
N THR A 201 7.69 14.07 -3.45
CA THR A 201 7.93 14.51 -2.07
C THR A 201 9.29 15.18 -1.93
N ASN A 202 10.35 14.58 -2.48
CA ASN A 202 11.71 15.16 -2.41
C ASN A 202 11.80 16.49 -3.15
N LEU A 203 11.13 16.64 -4.30
CA LEU A 203 11.07 17.89 -5.05
C LEU A 203 10.33 18.99 -4.26
N VAL A 204 9.28 18.62 -3.50
CA VAL A 204 8.61 19.58 -2.60
C VAL A 204 9.54 19.99 -1.47
N VAL A 205 10.23 19.04 -0.83
CA VAL A 205 11.18 19.32 0.24
C VAL A 205 12.32 20.24 -0.24
N ALA A 206 12.86 19.98 -1.44
CA ALA A 206 13.91 20.81 -2.05
C ALA A 206 13.40 22.21 -2.46
N GLY A 207 12.08 22.39 -2.64
CA GLY A 207 11.49 23.65 -3.10
C GLY A 207 11.47 23.80 -4.64
N ASP A 208 11.84 22.76 -5.39
CA ASP A 208 11.75 22.69 -6.84
C ASP A 208 10.29 22.61 -7.32
N VAL A 209 9.44 22.00 -6.51
CA VAL A 209 7.99 21.98 -6.63
C VAL A 209 7.39 22.69 -5.43
N PRO A 210 6.85 23.91 -5.58
CA PRO A 210 6.24 24.64 -4.48
C PRO A 210 5.03 23.95 -3.85
N PHE A 211 4.20 23.26 -4.69
CA PHE A 211 2.95 22.65 -4.29
C PHE A 211 2.70 21.34 -5.07
N ALA A 212 2.56 20.25 -4.37
CA ALA A 212 2.17 18.96 -4.93
C ALA A 212 0.67 18.72 -4.72
N LEU A 213 -0.04 18.39 -5.79
CA LEU A 213 -1.50 18.19 -5.78
C LEU A 213 -1.88 16.83 -5.17
N THR A 214 -1.05 15.82 -5.36
CA THR A 214 -1.32 14.44 -4.91
C THR A 214 -0.10 13.86 -4.23
N LEU A 215 -0.20 13.63 -2.93
CA LEU A 215 0.75 12.80 -2.17
C LEU A 215 -0.02 12.05 -1.09
N TYR A 216 0.45 10.89 -0.71
CA TYR A 216 -0.05 10.20 0.48
C TYR A 216 0.40 10.94 1.75
N SER A 217 -0.51 11.22 2.66
CA SER A 217 -0.30 12.07 3.85
C SER A 217 0.94 11.70 4.67
N TYR A 218 1.26 10.40 4.77
CA TYR A 218 2.41 9.93 5.54
C TYR A 218 3.75 10.38 4.95
N LEU A 219 3.85 10.62 3.64
CA LEU A 219 5.11 11.02 2.99
C LEU A 219 5.56 12.43 3.43
N PRO A 220 4.77 13.50 3.22
CA PRO A 220 5.15 14.81 3.74
C PRO A 220 5.21 14.84 5.26
N GLU A 221 4.39 14.04 5.96
CA GLU A 221 4.42 13.98 7.42
C GLU A 221 5.73 13.38 7.95
N GLN A 222 6.26 12.33 7.34
CA GLN A 222 7.56 11.76 7.71
C GLN A 222 8.69 12.80 7.51
N GLN A 223 8.67 13.55 6.42
CA GLN A 223 9.63 14.60 6.14
C GLN A 223 9.50 15.78 7.12
N ARG A 224 8.26 16.20 7.43
CA ARG A 224 7.99 17.24 8.41
C ARG A 224 8.50 16.88 9.80
N ARG A 225 8.27 15.63 10.23
CA ARG A 225 8.81 15.11 11.53
C ARG A 225 10.33 15.06 11.54
N ALA A 226 10.96 14.89 10.39
CA ALA A 226 12.42 14.96 10.23
C ALA A 226 12.97 16.39 10.16
N GLY A 227 12.11 17.43 10.29
CA GLY A 227 12.51 18.83 10.27
C GLY A 227 12.61 19.45 8.88
N ALA A 228 12.16 18.77 7.83
CA ALA A 228 12.15 19.32 6.47
C ALA A 228 11.12 20.46 6.33
N PRO A 229 11.37 21.45 5.43
CA PRO A 229 10.49 22.60 5.22
C PRO A 229 9.27 22.22 4.36
N VAL A 230 8.48 21.25 4.81
CA VAL A 230 7.27 20.76 4.14
C VAL A 230 6.11 20.69 5.12
N ASN A 231 4.92 21.01 4.63
CA ASN A 231 3.66 20.78 5.34
C ASN A 231 2.58 20.36 4.32
N TRP A 232 1.38 20.06 4.78
CA TRP A 232 0.31 19.60 3.91
C TRP A 232 -1.06 20.08 4.40
N ILE A 233 -2.01 20.12 3.48
CA ILE A 233 -3.42 20.37 3.70
C ILE A 233 -4.26 19.27 3.03
N ALA A 234 -5.51 19.14 3.42
CA ALA A 234 -6.46 18.24 2.79
C ALA A 234 -7.62 19.07 2.20
N LEU A 235 -7.63 19.22 0.87
CA LEU A 235 -8.73 19.90 0.17
C LEU A 235 -9.93 18.96 0.05
N LYS A 236 -11.13 19.52 0.15
CA LYS A 236 -12.38 18.77 0.01
C LYS A 236 -12.90 18.77 -1.44
N PRO A 237 -13.43 17.64 -1.91
CA PRO A 237 -13.51 16.35 -1.26
C PRO A 237 -12.13 15.71 -1.05
N THR A 238 -11.89 15.19 0.15
CA THR A 238 -10.61 14.53 0.46
C THR A 238 -10.68 13.06 0.05
N ILE A 239 -9.88 12.68 -0.92
CA ILE A 239 -9.88 11.31 -1.43
C ILE A 239 -9.02 10.42 -0.53
N ALA A 240 -9.50 9.21 -0.30
CA ALA A 240 -8.78 8.18 0.45
C ALA A 240 -8.83 6.82 -0.25
N ALA A 241 -7.83 6.01 0.01
CA ALA A 241 -7.76 4.62 -0.43
C ALA A 241 -7.25 3.74 0.71
N THR A 242 -7.41 2.44 0.59
CA THR A 242 -6.70 1.47 1.40
C THR A 242 -5.66 0.74 0.53
N ASP A 243 -4.51 0.40 1.12
CA ASP A 243 -3.81 -0.77 0.61
C ASP A 243 -4.57 -2.03 1.03
N ALA A 244 -4.16 -3.18 0.55
CA ALA A 244 -4.84 -4.40 0.88
C ALA A 244 -3.84 -5.56 1.02
N VAL A 245 -4.10 -6.42 1.97
CA VAL A 245 -3.38 -7.68 2.20
C VAL A 245 -4.36 -8.82 1.98
N GLY A 246 -3.95 -9.79 1.18
CA GLY A 246 -4.71 -11.00 0.92
C GLY A 246 -3.80 -12.22 0.93
N ILE A 247 -4.39 -13.39 1.19
CA ILE A 247 -3.70 -14.67 1.11
C ILE A 247 -4.04 -15.32 -0.22
N ALA A 248 -3.03 -15.81 -0.93
CA ALA A 248 -3.24 -16.50 -2.21
C ALA A 248 -4.14 -17.75 -2.01
N ALA A 249 -5.03 -18.01 -2.99
CA ALA A 249 -5.97 -19.14 -2.93
C ALA A 249 -5.24 -20.50 -2.80
N ARG A 250 -4.03 -20.59 -3.38
CA ARG A 250 -3.17 -21.78 -3.35
C ARG A 250 -1.81 -21.46 -2.74
N ALA A 251 -1.82 -20.76 -1.59
CA ALA A 251 -0.60 -20.43 -0.87
C ALA A 251 0.21 -21.68 -0.52
N PRO A 252 1.53 -21.75 -0.87
CA PRO A 252 2.38 -22.89 -0.52
C PRO A 252 2.53 -23.12 0.98
N HIS A 253 2.51 -22.03 1.76
CA HIS A 253 2.71 -22.05 3.23
C HIS A 253 1.50 -21.41 3.94
N PRO A 254 0.32 -22.05 3.94
CA PRO A 254 -0.94 -21.43 4.37
C PRO A 254 -1.00 -21.06 5.85
N ARG A 255 -0.24 -21.75 6.71
CA ARG A 255 -0.13 -21.44 8.14
C ARG A 255 0.70 -20.18 8.37
N GLU A 256 1.84 -20.08 7.74
CA GLU A 256 2.76 -18.94 7.84
C GLU A 256 2.13 -17.70 7.17
N ALA A 257 1.38 -17.90 6.08
CA ALA A 257 0.57 -16.85 5.44
C ALA A 257 -0.47 -16.26 6.42
N ALA A 258 -1.17 -17.10 7.17
CA ALA A 258 -2.13 -16.65 8.16
C ALA A 258 -1.45 -15.88 9.31
N LEU A 259 -0.28 -16.34 9.78
CA LEU A 259 0.51 -15.62 10.80
C LEU A 259 0.95 -14.24 10.31
N PHE A 260 1.42 -14.15 9.05
CA PHE A 260 1.81 -12.87 8.47
C PHE A 260 0.61 -11.94 8.27
N TYR A 261 -0.52 -12.48 7.80
CA TYR A 261 -1.76 -11.74 7.66
C TYR A 261 -2.21 -11.14 9.00
N ASP A 262 -2.32 -11.96 10.04
CA ASP A 262 -2.75 -11.51 11.37
C ASP A 262 -1.77 -10.49 11.98
N PHE A 263 -0.46 -10.67 11.77
CA PHE A 263 0.54 -9.70 12.17
C PHE A 263 0.29 -8.33 11.52
N MET A 264 -0.02 -8.29 10.23
CA MET A 264 -0.26 -7.03 9.51
C MET A 264 -1.42 -6.23 10.10
N PHE A 265 -2.43 -6.90 10.71
CA PHE A 265 -3.59 -6.27 11.34
C PHE A 265 -3.49 -6.12 12.86
N GLY A 266 -2.43 -6.63 13.45
CA GLY A 266 -2.10 -6.48 14.86
C GLY A 266 -0.90 -5.58 15.10
N GLU A 267 0.21 -6.18 15.44
CA GLU A 267 1.47 -5.49 15.74
C GLU A 267 2.02 -4.71 14.54
N GLY A 268 1.78 -5.20 13.34
CA GLY A 268 2.14 -4.51 12.09
C GLY A 268 1.45 -3.15 11.98
N GLN A 269 0.15 -3.05 12.33
CA GLN A 269 -0.54 -1.76 12.37
C GLN A 269 0.06 -0.81 13.41
N ALA A 270 0.40 -1.31 14.60
CA ALA A 270 1.03 -0.48 15.62
C ALA A 270 2.36 0.10 15.12
N LEU A 271 3.16 -0.73 14.47
CA LEU A 271 4.43 -0.33 13.87
C LEU A 271 4.24 0.66 12.70
N MET A 272 3.20 0.46 11.87
CA MET A 272 2.85 1.42 10.81
C MET A 272 2.46 2.79 11.38
N ALA A 273 1.69 2.83 12.48
CA ALA A 273 1.34 4.08 13.15
C ALA A 273 2.56 4.83 13.69
N GLU A 274 3.54 4.12 14.28
CA GLU A 274 4.83 4.71 14.69
C GLU A 274 5.59 5.31 13.51
N MET A 275 5.50 4.68 12.33
CA MET A 275 6.11 5.19 11.09
C MET A 275 5.34 6.35 10.45
N GLY A 276 4.22 6.78 11.05
CA GLY A 276 3.42 7.91 10.58
C GLY A 276 2.33 7.53 9.58
N HIS A 277 2.05 6.24 9.39
CA HIS A 277 0.93 5.81 8.58
C HIS A 277 -0.40 5.94 9.33
N VAL A 278 -1.46 6.25 8.59
CA VAL A 278 -2.83 6.22 9.12
C VAL A 278 -3.34 4.79 9.06
N ILE A 279 -3.55 4.17 10.21
CA ILE A 279 -4.02 2.78 10.28
C ILE A 279 -5.54 2.70 10.18
N SER A 280 -6.04 1.60 9.63
CA SER A 280 -7.47 1.36 9.42
C SER A 280 -8.22 0.88 10.67
N HIS A 281 -7.56 0.80 11.82
CA HIS A 281 -8.19 0.36 13.06
C HIS A 281 -9.29 1.33 13.51
N ARG A 282 -10.41 0.84 14.00
CA ARG A 282 -11.61 1.62 14.45
C ARG A 282 -11.28 2.69 15.49
N ARG A 283 -10.25 2.49 16.32
CA ARG A 283 -9.80 3.52 17.29
C ARG A 283 -9.41 4.84 16.61
N ASN A 284 -9.05 4.82 15.31
CA ASN A 284 -8.71 5.99 14.52
C ASN A 284 -9.92 6.60 13.78
N ALA A 285 -11.12 6.02 13.92
CA ALA A 285 -12.30 6.47 13.17
C ALA A 285 -12.62 7.95 13.41
N ALA A 286 -12.47 8.43 14.65
CA ALA A 286 -12.71 9.85 15.00
C ALA A 286 -11.68 10.79 14.35
N GLU A 287 -10.43 10.36 14.20
CA GLU A 287 -9.40 11.12 13.48
C GLU A 287 -9.70 11.16 11.98
N LEU A 288 -10.05 10.01 11.39
CA LEU A 288 -10.40 9.90 9.98
C LEU A 288 -11.64 10.74 9.62
N ALA A 289 -12.62 10.81 10.52
CA ALA A 289 -13.85 11.58 10.31
C ALA A 289 -13.60 13.09 10.14
N ARG A 290 -12.47 13.62 10.64
CA ARG A 290 -12.10 15.04 10.47
C ARG A 290 -11.88 15.44 9.02
N TYR A 291 -11.54 14.49 8.16
CA TYR A 291 -11.19 14.74 6.74
C TYR A 291 -12.37 14.61 5.80
N GLU A 292 -13.56 14.13 6.26
CA GLU A 292 -14.72 13.87 5.39
C GLU A 292 -14.32 13.05 4.16
N LEU A 293 -13.73 11.86 4.39
CA LEU A 293 -13.08 11.07 3.37
C LEU A 293 -14.06 10.48 2.35
N THR A 294 -13.75 10.67 1.07
CA THR A 294 -14.34 9.93 -0.05
C THR A 294 -13.39 8.79 -0.43
N PHE A 295 -13.80 7.56 -0.12
CA PHE A 295 -12.97 6.39 -0.44
C PHE A 295 -13.05 6.02 -1.91
N ILE A 296 -11.92 5.65 -2.48
CA ILE A 296 -11.85 5.02 -3.80
C ILE A 296 -12.60 3.68 -3.73
N ASP A 297 -13.57 3.49 -4.63
CA ASP A 297 -14.24 2.20 -4.83
C ASP A 297 -13.43 1.33 -5.81
N PRO A 298 -12.76 0.26 -5.34
CA PRO A 298 -11.91 -0.56 -6.19
C PRO A 298 -12.66 -1.23 -7.34
N ALA A 299 -13.91 -1.66 -7.11
CA ALA A 299 -14.72 -2.30 -8.12
C ALA A 299 -15.18 -1.32 -9.20
N ALA A 300 -15.51 -0.07 -8.82
CA ALA A 300 -15.84 0.99 -9.76
C ALA A 300 -14.64 1.36 -10.64
N VAL A 301 -13.44 1.45 -10.04
CA VAL A 301 -12.20 1.71 -10.79
C VAL A 301 -11.97 0.64 -11.85
N LEU A 302 -12.14 -0.64 -11.51
CA LEU A 302 -11.90 -1.74 -12.45
C LEU A 302 -12.92 -1.79 -13.58
N ARG A 303 -14.22 -1.50 -13.31
CA ARG A 303 -15.26 -1.53 -14.34
C ARG A 303 -14.96 -0.62 -15.53
N ASP A 304 -14.42 0.55 -15.26
CA ASP A 304 -14.20 1.59 -16.25
C ASP A 304 -12.70 1.91 -16.45
N TYR A 305 -11.82 0.98 -16.09
CA TYR A 305 -10.37 1.19 -16.01
C TYR A 305 -9.78 1.75 -17.31
N ASP A 306 -10.05 1.13 -18.44
CA ASP A 306 -9.46 1.53 -19.74
C ASP A 306 -9.96 2.93 -20.15
N ARG A 307 -11.27 3.20 -19.95
CA ARG A 307 -11.87 4.51 -20.23
C ARG A 307 -11.18 5.62 -19.42
N TRP A 308 -11.02 5.40 -18.11
CA TRP A 308 -10.45 6.40 -17.21
C TRP A 308 -8.94 6.54 -17.36
N THR A 309 -8.23 5.47 -17.68
CA THR A 309 -6.81 5.53 -18.02
C THR A 309 -6.61 6.41 -19.26
N LYS A 310 -7.39 6.20 -20.31
CA LYS A 310 -7.34 7.04 -21.51
C LYS A 310 -7.65 8.51 -21.22
N ILE A 311 -8.72 8.79 -20.45
CA ILE A 311 -9.11 10.16 -20.08
C ILE A 311 -8.00 10.83 -19.26
N PHE A 312 -7.38 10.09 -18.33
CA PHE A 312 -6.27 10.58 -17.52
C PHE A 312 -5.06 10.94 -18.39
N GLU A 313 -4.65 10.05 -19.28
CA GLU A 313 -3.55 10.28 -20.21
C GLU A 313 -3.81 11.50 -21.10
N ASP A 314 -5.00 11.59 -21.71
CA ASP A 314 -5.40 12.71 -22.57
C ASP A 314 -5.49 14.05 -21.82
N THR A 315 -5.78 14.01 -20.51
CA THR A 315 -5.98 15.22 -19.70
C THR A 315 -4.70 15.67 -19.02
N ILE A 316 -3.88 14.74 -18.56
CA ILE A 316 -2.71 14.99 -17.69
C ILE A 316 -1.40 14.90 -18.46
N HIS A 317 -1.22 13.89 -19.34
CA HIS A 317 0.06 13.64 -20.03
C HIS A 317 0.17 14.28 -21.42
N ASN A 318 -0.88 14.26 -22.24
CA ASN A 318 -0.82 14.67 -23.64
C ASN A 318 -0.91 16.19 -23.88
N ARG A 319 -0.80 17.02 -22.84
CA ARG A 319 -0.86 18.49 -22.92
C ARG A 319 0.39 19.21 -22.43
N GLN A 320 1.49 18.45 -22.26
CA GLN A 320 2.80 19.03 -21.90
C GLN A 320 3.65 19.36 -23.13
#